data_aec8434b7857f5d37da12c923eb21791
#
_entry.id   aec8434b7857f5d37da12c923eb21791
#
_cell.length_a   1.000
_cell.length_b   1.000
_cell.length_c   1.000
_cell.angle_alpha   90.00
_cell.angle_beta   90.00
_cell.angle_gamma   90.00
#
_symmetry.space_group_name_H-M   'P 1'
#
loop_
_entity.id
_entity.type
_entity.pdbx_description
1 polymer ?
#
loop_
_entity_poly.entity_id
_entity_poly.type
_entity_poly.pdbx_seq_one_letter_code
_entity_poly.pdbx_strand_id
1 'polypeptide(L)'
;GLSTMGLIPFCSTFAMFGAGRAYEQIRNSIAYPKFNVKICCSHAGVSVGEDGGSHQSVEDIGLMRLVPGMTVIVPADAKEARKAVFALAEFQGPAYMRLARLATPVFEEDYPFEIGKANVLREGKDAAVFACGLMVNEALEAAKLLAAEGVEISVINVHTIKPIDAACVTE
;
A
#
# COMPACT_ATOMS: atom_id res chain seq x y z
N GLY A 1 -16.51 -3.40 -17.91
CA GLY A 1 -16.73 -4.29 -19.07
C GLY A 1 -15.85 -5.54 -19.01
N LEU A 2 -14.50 -5.41 -19.03
CA LEU A 2 -13.60 -6.58 -19.07
C LEU A 2 -13.81 -7.55 -17.91
N SER A 3 -14.00 -7.03 -16.69
CA SER A 3 -14.23 -7.87 -15.52
C SER A 3 -15.53 -8.69 -15.59
N THR A 4 -16.57 -8.19 -16.27
CA THR A 4 -17.82 -8.94 -16.45
C THR A 4 -17.68 -10.11 -17.44
N MET A 5 -16.57 -10.13 -18.18
CA MET A 5 -16.22 -11.21 -19.13
C MET A 5 -15.23 -12.23 -18.51
N GLY A 6 -15.01 -12.17 -17.19
CA GLY A 6 -14.11 -13.07 -16.48
C GLY A 6 -12.62 -12.70 -16.54
N LEU A 7 -12.29 -11.54 -17.10
CA LEU A 7 -10.92 -11.03 -17.09
C LEU A 7 -10.61 -10.29 -15.78
N ILE A 8 -9.32 -10.20 -15.45
CA ILE A 8 -8.82 -9.46 -14.28
C ILE A 8 -8.10 -8.21 -14.78
N PRO A 9 -8.80 -7.09 -14.98
CA PRO A 9 -8.15 -5.86 -15.45
C PRO A 9 -7.33 -5.22 -14.35
N PHE A 10 -6.09 -4.87 -14.69
CA PHE A 10 -5.22 -3.99 -13.93
C PHE A 10 -5.23 -2.62 -14.60
N CYS A 11 -5.72 -1.60 -13.89
CA CYS A 11 -5.81 -0.22 -14.37
C CYS A 11 -4.74 0.63 -13.69
N SER A 12 -3.99 1.42 -14.44
CA SER A 12 -2.94 2.27 -13.87
C SER A 12 -3.05 3.71 -14.35
N THR A 13 -2.87 4.63 -13.41
CA THR A 13 -2.74 6.07 -13.62
C THR A 13 -2.06 6.70 -12.40
N PHE A 14 -1.91 8.02 -12.33
CA PHE A 14 -1.49 8.68 -11.11
C PHE A 14 -2.58 8.59 -10.03
N ALA A 15 -2.15 8.50 -8.75
CA ALA A 15 -3.07 8.33 -7.63
C ALA A 15 -4.13 9.44 -7.55
N MET A 16 -3.74 10.70 -7.83
CA MET A 16 -4.69 11.82 -7.85
C MET A 16 -5.80 11.60 -8.88
N PHE A 17 -5.50 11.01 -10.02
CA PHE A 17 -6.50 10.81 -11.07
C PHE A 17 -7.31 9.53 -10.89
N GLY A 18 -6.68 8.47 -10.36
CA GLY A 18 -7.39 7.25 -9.99
C GLY A 18 -8.27 7.45 -8.76
N ALA A 19 -7.65 7.72 -7.60
CA ALA A 19 -8.37 7.83 -6.34
C ALA A 19 -9.20 9.11 -6.22
N GLY A 20 -8.72 10.24 -6.76
CA GLY A 20 -9.43 11.52 -6.72
C GLY A 20 -10.49 11.64 -7.82
N ARG A 21 -10.05 11.85 -9.06
CA ARG A 21 -10.95 12.14 -10.19
C ARG A 21 -11.94 11.01 -10.47
N ALA A 22 -11.52 9.75 -10.43
CA ALA A 22 -12.36 8.60 -10.76
C ALA A 22 -13.00 7.94 -9.52
N TYR A 23 -13.00 8.62 -8.36
CA TYR A 23 -13.47 8.04 -7.09
C TYR A 23 -14.90 7.49 -7.18
N GLU A 24 -15.82 8.25 -7.75
CA GLU A 24 -17.22 7.84 -7.89
C GLU A 24 -17.35 6.59 -8.76
N GLN A 25 -16.68 6.55 -9.90
CA GLN A 25 -16.69 5.40 -10.81
C GLN A 25 -16.08 4.15 -10.14
N ILE A 26 -15.01 4.31 -9.37
CA ILE A 26 -14.40 3.22 -8.60
C ILE A 26 -15.39 2.71 -7.55
N ARG A 27 -16.01 3.61 -6.81
CA ARG A 27 -16.96 3.27 -5.76
C ARG A 27 -18.21 2.57 -6.33
N ASN A 28 -18.85 3.15 -7.34
CA ASN A 28 -20.16 2.71 -7.82
C ASN A 28 -20.08 1.67 -8.95
N SER A 29 -19.08 1.78 -9.83
CA SER A 29 -18.98 0.90 -11.00
C SER A 29 -18.02 -0.28 -10.82
N ILE A 30 -17.17 -0.25 -9.77
CA ILE A 30 -16.21 -1.33 -9.49
C ILE A 30 -16.51 -1.98 -8.14
N ALA A 31 -16.47 -1.19 -7.05
CA ALA A 31 -16.55 -1.74 -5.70
C ALA A 31 -17.96 -2.19 -5.31
N TYR A 32 -18.99 -1.38 -5.62
CA TYR A 32 -20.39 -1.71 -5.29
C TYR A 32 -20.84 -3.06 -5.91
N PRO A 33 -20.60 -3.33 -7.20
CA PRO A 33 -20.91 -4.63 -7.80
C PRO A 33 -19.85 -5.70 -7.49
N LYS A 34 -18.81 -5.39 -6.73
CA LYS A 34 -17.70 -6.28 -6.34
C LYS A 34 -16.93 -6.86 -7.55
N PHE A 35 -16.75 -6.07 -8.58
CA PHE A 35 -16.00 -6.50 -9.76
C PHE A 35 -14.52 -6.72 -9.44
N ASN A 36 -13.95 -7.75 -10.06
CA ASN A 36 -12.55 -8.12 -9.88
C ASN A 36 -11.63 -7.21 -10.71
N VAL A 37 -11.47 -5.95 -10.27
CA VAL A 37 -10.65 -4.92 -10.91
C VAL A 37 -9.56 -4.47 -9.96
N LYS A 38 -8.32 -4.38 -10.44
CA LYS A 38 -7.15 -3.91 -9.69
C LYS A 38 -6.78 -2.52 -10.16
N ILE A 39 -6.85 -1.56 -9.24
CA ILE A 39 -6.54 -0.15 -9.50
C ILE A 39 -5.15 0.10 -8.92
N CYS A 40 -4.13 0.14 -9.79
CA CYS A 40 -2.73 0.24 -9.40
C CYS A 40 -2.22 1.64 -9.75
N CYS A 41 -2.32 2.57 -8.79
CA CYS A 41 -1.97 3.96 -9.01
C CYS A 41 -0.55 4.28 -8.54
N SER A 42 0.18 5.00 -9.36
CA SER A 42 1.53 5.50 -9.06
C SER A 42 1.51 6.99 -8.68
N HIS A 43 2.67 7.54 -8.34
CA HIS A 43 2.86 8.96 -8.06
C HIS A 43 2.01 9.47 -6.87
N ALA A 44 1.81 8.63 -5.87
CA ALA A 44 1.06 9.00 -4.68
C ALA A 44 1.91 9.77 -3.66
N GLY A 45 1.27 10.66 -2.91
CA GLY A 45 1.89 11.42 -1.81
C GLY A 45 2.61 12.67 -2.26
N VAL A 46 3.27 13.33 -1.31
CA VAL A 46 4.02 14.60 -1.55
C VAL A 46 5.30 14.39 -2.34
N SER A 47 5.82 13.17 -2.37
CA SER A 47 7.07 12.81 -3.04
C SER A 47 6.96 12.73 -4.57
N VAL A 48 5.80 13.06 -5.14
CA VAL A 48 5.63 13.17 -6.60
C VAL A 48 6.57 14.24 -7.22
N GLY A 49 6.94 15.24 -6.42
CA GLY A 49 7.96 16.23 -6.78
C GLY A 49 7.50 17.28 -7.78
N GLU A 50 8.13 17.33 -8.93
CA GLU A 50 8.02 18.42 -9.93
C GLU A 50 6.60 18.64 -10.50
N ASP A 51 5.77 17.61 -10.54
CA ASP A 51 4.38 17.73 -10.98
C ASP A 51 3.54 18.62 -10.05
N GLY A 52 4.03 18.87 -8.84
CA GLY A 52 3.49 19.85 -7.90
C GLY A 52 2.16 19.46 -7.27
N GLY A 53 1.59 20.43 -6.54
CA GLY A 53 0.41 20.21 -5.68
C GLY A 53 -0.83 19.67 -6.38
N SER A 54 -1.01 19.92 -7.68
CA SER A 54 -2.14 19.37 -8.43
C SER A 54 -2.07 17.85 -8.64
N HIS A 55 -0.90 17.25 -8.48
CA HIS A 55 -0.64 15.83 -8.67
C HIS A 55 -0.32 15.10 -7.36
N GLN A 56 -0.03 15.84 -6.30
CA GLN A 56 0.24 15.31 -4.96
C GLN A 56 -1.05 14.76 -4.34
N SER A 57 -1.22 13.44 -4.36
CA SER A 57 -2.36 12.79 -3.72
C SER A 57 -1.97 12.37 -2.31
N VAL A 58 -2.49 13.08 -1.31
CA VAL A 58 -2.27 12.80 0.12
C VAL A 58 -3.48 12.10 0.75
N GLU A 59 -4.62 12.10 0.09
CA GLU A 59 -5.90 11.57 0.53
C GLU A 59 -6.25 10.18 -0.04
N ASP A 60 -5.49 9.67 -0.98
CA ASP A 60 -5.80 8.46 -1.76
C ASP A 60 -6.04 7.21 -0.89
N ILE A 61 -5.19 6.97 0.11
CA ILE A 61 -5.37 5.86 1.04
C ILE A 61 -6.69 6.02 1.81
N GLY A 62 -6.96 7.22 2.32
CA GLY A 62 -8.19 7.53 3.05
C GLY A 62 -9.43 7.29 2.20
N LEU A 63 -9.46 7.83 0.98
CA LEU A 63 -10.56 7.67 0.03
C LEU A 63 -10.81 6.19 -0.30
N MET A 64 -9.78 5.46 -0.67
CA MET A 64 -9.92 4.05 -1.04
C MET A 64 -10.25 3.16 0.15
N ARG A 65 -9.75 3.48 1.35
CA ARG A 65 -10.10 2.76 2.57
C ARG A 65 -11.56 2.91 2.95
N LEU A 66 -12.18 4.07 2.67
CA LEU A 66 -13.60 4.33 2.92
C LEU A 66 -14.53 3.56 1.99
N VAL A 67 -14.07 3.14 0.80
CA VAL A 67 -14.89 2.38 -0.15
C VAL A 67 -15.19 0.99 0.40
N PRO A 68 -16.48 0.60 0.59
CA PRO A 68 -16.83 -0.74 1.07
C PRO A 68 -16.31 -1.84 0.15
N GLY A 69 -15.74 -2.90 0.73
CA GLY A 69 -15.24 -4.06 -0.01
C GLY A 69 -13.92 -3.83 -0.76
N MET A 70 -13.37 -2.61 -0.77
CA MET A 70 -12.06 -2.32 -1.37
C MET A 70 -10.93 -2.88 -0.50
N THR A 71 -10.02 -3.63 -1.10
CA THR A 71 -8.73 -3.96 -0.49
C THR A 71 -7.71 -2.87 -0.83
N VAL A 72 -6.88 -2.46 0.15
CA VAL A 72 -5.91 -1.37 -0.03
C VAL A 72 -4.51 -1.87 0.33
N ILE A 73 -3.60 -1.80 -0.62
CA ILE A 73 -2.22 -2.30 -0.52
C ILE A 73 -1.24 -1.17 -0.83
N VAL A 74 -0.18 -1.07 -0.03
CA VAL A 74 0.87 -0.05 -0.15
C VAL A 74 2.24 -0.72 0.00
N PRO A 75 2.80 -1.32 -1.07
CA PRO A 75 4.08 -2.01 -1.01
C PRO A 75 5.22 -1.08 -0.60
N ALA A 76 6.18 -1.60 0.15
CA ALA A 76 7.34 -0.85 0.62
C ALA A 76 8.44 -0.72 -0.43
N ASP A 77 8.65 -1.77 -1.25
CA ASP A 77 9.67 -1.81 -2.28
C ASP A 77 9.24 -2.53 -3.56
N ALA A 78 10.15 -2.67 -4.51
CA ALA A 78 9.89 -3.30 -5.80
C ALA A 78 9.66 -4.83 -5.69
N LYS A 79 10.34 -5.52 -4.75
CA LYS A 79 10.11 -6.96 -4.51
C LYS A 79 8.69 -7.19 -3.98
N GLU A 80 8.30 -6.38 -2.99
CA GLU A 80 6.96 -6.46 -2.40
C GLU A 80 5.88 -6.07 -3.41
N ALA A 81 6.10 -5.02 -4.21
CA ALA A 81 5.18 -4.63 -5.28
C ALA A 81 4.98 -5.77 -6.30
N ARG A 82 6.04 -6.47 -6.67
CA ARG A 82 5.95 -7.64 -7.54
C ARG A 82 5.12 -8.76 -6.92
N LYS A 83 5.35 -9.10 -5.65
CA LYS A 83 4.56 -10.11 -4.91
C LYS A 83 3.09 -9.68 -4.81
N ALA A 84 2.83 -8.41 -4.53
CA ALA A 84 1.49 -7.85 -4.47
C ALA A 84 0.72 -8.01 -5.79
N VAL A 85 1.38 -7.80 -6.95
CA VAL A 85 0.74 -8.01 -8.26
C VAL A 85 0.30 -9.46 -8.43
N PHE A 86 1.14 -10.44 -8.10
CA PHE A 86 0.77 -11.86 -8.20
C PHE A 86 -0.35 -12.22 -7.22
N ALA A 87 -0.25 -11.78 -5.97
CA ALA A 87 -1.31 -12.00 -4.98
C ALA A 87 -2.64 -11.36 -5.40
N LEU A 88 -2.60 -10.17 -6.00
CA LEU A 88 -3.79 -9.51 -6.53
C LEU A 88 -4.37 -10.22 -7.76
N ALA A 89 -3.56 -10.88 -8.57
CA ALA A 89 -4.06 -11.66 -9.70
C ALA A 89 -4.88 -12.89 -9.24
N GLU A 90 -4.55 -13.45 -8.08
CA GLU A 90 -5.28 -14.57 -7.47
C GLU A 90 -6.45 -14.09 -6.58
N PHE A 91 -6.35 -12.89 -6.01
CA PHE A 91 -7.36 -12.31 -5.13
C PHE A 91 -8.65 -11.98 -5.90
N GLN A 92 -9.80 -12.38 -5.34
CA GLN A 92 -11.12 -12.06 -5.90
C GLN A 92 -11.71 -10.81 -5.26
N GLY A 93 -12.01 -9.81 -6.08
CA GLY A 93 -12.63 -8.56 -5.64
C GLY A 93 -11.83 -7.31 -6.03
N PRO A 94 -12.38 -6.12 -5.74
CA PRO A 94 -11.74 -4.86 -6.05
C PRO A 94 -10.55 -4.61 -5.13
N ALA A 95 -9.46 -4.11 -5.70
CA ALA A 95 -8.28 -3.73 -4.93
C ALA A 95 -7.65 -2.44 -5.46
N TYR A 96 -7.13 -1.64 -4.55
CA TYR A 96 -6.31 -0.47 -4.80
C TYR A 96 -4.88 -0.76 -4.34
N MET A 97 -3.93 -0.64 -5.26
CA MET A 97 -2.51 -0.73 -4.96
C MET A 97 -1.84 0.63 -5.17
N ARG A 98 -1.26 1.16 -4.12
CA ARG A 98 -0.61 2.47 -4.10
C ARG A 98 0.88 2.33 -4.34
N LEU A 99 1.41 3.05 -5.33
CA LEU A 99 2.81 3.06 -5.67
C LEU A 99 3.37 4.50 -5.58
N ALA A 100 4.62 4.61 -5.14
CA ALA A 100 5.35 5.87 -5.14
C ALA A 100 5.94 6.20 -6.52
N ARG A 101 6.41 7.44 -6.70
CA ARG A 101 7.26 7.85 -7.83
C ARG A 101 8.73 7.60 -7.53
N LEU A 102 9.16 7.88 -6.30
CA LEU A 102 10.54 7.73 -5.89
C LEU A 102 10.98 6.27 -5.90
N ALA A 103 12.20 6.04 -6.34
CA ALA A 103 12.86 4.77 -6.13
C ALA A 103 13.11 4.58 -4.62
N THR A 104 12.77 3.41 -4.11
CA THR A 104 13.07 3.00 -2.75
C THR A 104 14.19 1.95 -2.76
N PRO A 105 15.01 1.87 -1.72
CA PRO A 105 15.90 0.71 -1.54
C PRO A 105 15.08 -0.58 -1.58
N VAL A 106 15.65 -1.61 -2.20
CA VAL A 106 15.06 -2.94 -2.22
C VAL A 106 15.65 -3.72 -1.05
N PHE A 107 14.79 -4.24 -0.17
CA PHE A 107 15.24 -4.99 0.99
C PHE A 107 15.98 -6.26 0.56
N GLU A 108 17.09 -6.56 1.21
CA GLU A 108 17.87 -7.78 0.93
C GLU A 108 17.08 -9.02 1.33
N GLU A 109 16.46 -8.99 2.49
CA GLU A 109 15.63 -10.07 3.01
C GLU A 109 14.34 -10.25 2.19
N ASP A 110 13.94 -11.50 2.04
CA ASP A 110 12.75 -11.87 1.28
C ASP A 110 11.58 -12.21 2.21
N TYR A 111 10.82 -11.20 2.59
CA TYR A 111 9.64 -11.36 3.45
C TYR A 111 8.45 -11.94 2.68
N PRO A 112 7.62 -12.77 3.33
CA PRO A 112 6.38 -13.26 2.73
C PRO A 112 5.42 -12.09 2.46
N PHE A 113 4.56 -12.25 1.44
CA PHE A 113 3.48 -11.32 1.17
C PHE A 113 2.14 -12.06 1.23
N GLU A 114 1.32 -11.70 2.20
CA GLU A 114 -0.03 -12.21 2.36
C GLU A 114 -0.98 -11.03 2.60
N ILE A 115 -2.03 -10.93 1.78
CA ILE A 115 -3.01 -9.84 1.93
C ILE A 115 -3.68 -9.92 3.30
N GLY A 116 -3.61 -8.81 4.05
CA GLY A 116 -4.17 -8.72 5.40
C GLY A 116 -3.21 -9.09 6.52
N LYS A 117 -1.95 -9.39 6.21
CA LYS A 117 -0.89 -9.61 7.19
C LYS A 117 0.12 -8.46 7.18
N ALA A 118 0.79 -8.29 8.31
CA ALA A 118 1.92 -7.37 8.45
C ALA A 118 3.22 -8.17 8.62
N ASN A 119 4.36 -7.55 8.31
CA ASN A 119 5.67 -8.14 8.51
C ASN A 119 6.45 -7.36 9.57
N VAL A 120 6.89 -8.03 10.65
CA VAL A 120 7.85 -7.46 11.59
C VAL A 120 9.22 -7.51 10.95
N LEU A 121 9.76 -6.36 10.58
CA LEU A 121 11.07 -6.24 9.92
C LEU A 121 12.20 -6.06 10.92
N ARG A 122 11.89 -5.54 12.08
CA ARG A 122 12.81 -5.36 13.19
C ARG A 122 12.06 -5.50 14.50
N GLU A 123 12.62 -6.29 15.42
CA GLU A 123 12.16 -6.38 16.80
C GLU A 123 12.78 -5.30 17.66
N GLY A 124 12.02 -4.77 18.61
CA GLY A 124 12.43 -3.81 19.63
C GLY A 124 11.52 -3.90 20.86
N LYS A 125 11.90 -3.24 21.94
CA LYS A 125 11.17 -3.33 23.21
C LYS A 125 10.67 -1.99 23.75
N ASP A 126 11.16 -0.89 23.22
CA ASP A 126 10.90 0.44 23.78
C ASP A 126 9.70 1.13 23.09
N ALA A 127 9.49 0.87 21.78
CA ALA A 127 8.35 1.36 21.02
C ALA A 127 8.13 0.52 19.75
N ALA A 128 6.96 0.66 19.13
CA ALA A 128 6.65 0.06 17.83
C ALA A 128 6.28 1.14 16.79
N VAL A 129 6.85 1.04 15.59
CA VAL A 129 6.55 1.90 14.44
C VAL A 129 5.87 1.07 13.36
N PHE A 130 4.62 1.39 13.08
CA PHE A 130 3.84 0.82 11.98
C PHE A 130 4.00 1.72 10.75
N ALA A 131 4.60 1.20 9.71
CA ALA A 131 4.88 1.95 8.49
C ALA A 131 4.36 1.24 7.25
N CYS A 132 4.14 1.96 6.15
CA CYS A 132 3.80 1.40 4.85
C CYS A 132 4.47 2.16 3.72
N GLY A 133 4.62 1.51 2.57
CA GLY A 133 5.24 2.11 1.39
C GLY A 133 6.67 2.59 1.67
N LEU A 134 7.05 3.70 1.05
CA LEU A 134 8.40 4.26 1.19
C LEU A 134 8.80 4.60 2.64
N MET A 135 7.83 4.83 3.53
CA MET A 135 8.11 5.17 4.94
C MET A 135 8.65 3.98 5.74
N VAL A 136 8.54 2.76 5.23
CA VAL A 136 9.13 1.58 5.88
C VAL A 136 10.66 1.68 5.93
N ASN A 137 11.29 2.09 4.82
CA ASN A 137 12.73 2.33 4.79
C ASN A 137 13.14 3.43 5.78
N GLU A 138 12.40 4.54 5.81
CA GLU A 138 12.67 5.66 6.73
C GLU A 138 12.56 5.21 8.20
N ALA A 139 11.58 4.37 8.51
CA ALA A 139 11.42 3.80 9.85
C ALA A 139 12.60 2.88 10.23
N LEU A 140 13.11 2.06 9.28
CA LEU A 140 14.26 1.21 9.51
C LEU A 140 15.55 2.04 9.73
N GLU A 141 15.77 3.10 8.96
CA GLU A 141 16.90 4.01 9.16
C GLU A 141 16.80 4.75 10.50
N ALA A 142 15.60 5.23 10.86
CA ALA A 142 15.37 5.84 12.17
C ALA A 142 15.65 4.85 13.32
N ALA A 143 15.26 3.58 13.17
CA ALA A 143 15.52 2.56 14.17
C ALA A 143 17.04 2.30 14.37
N LYS A 144 17.84 2.37 13.30
CA LYS A 144 19.29 2.26 13.40
C LYS A 144 19.91 3.42 14.18
N LEU A 145 19.44 4.65 13.92
CA LEU A 145 19.90 5.85 14.62
C LEU A 145 19.55 5.81 16.13
N LEU A 146 18.31 5.42 16.44
CA LEU A 146 17.84 5.29 17.82
C LEU A 146 18.59 4.21 18.59
N ALA A 147 18.90 3.08 17.95
CA ALA A 147 19.68 2.02 18.57
C ALA A 147 21.08 2.49 19.01
N ALA A 148 21.70 3.40 18.26
CA ALA A 148 22.99 3.99 18.65
C ALA A 148 22.88 4.87 19.92
N GLU A 149 21.67 5.32 20.27
CA GLU A 149 21.33 6.06 21.47
C GLU A 149 20.77 5.16 22.59
N GLY A 150 20.70 3.84 22.36
CA GLY A 150 20.23 2.85 23.33
C GLY A 150 18.70 2.65 23.33
N VAL A 151 17.99 3.15 22.31
CA VAL A 151 16.53 2.99 22.16
C VAL A 151 16.24 1.95 21.08
N GLU A 152 15.60 0.85 21.47
CA GLU A 152 15.28 -0.27 20.58
C GLU A 152 13.80 -0.25 20.18
N ILE A 153 13.52 0.10 18.92
CA ILE A 153 12.15 0.14 18.40
C ILE A 153 11.88 -1.03 17.44
N SER A 154 10.66 -1.55 17.50
CA SER A 154 10.14 -2.47 16.48
C SER A 154 9.72 -1.69 15.24
N VAL A 155 9.97 -2.27 14.05
CA VAL A 155 9.48 -1.71 12.78
C VAL A 155 8.60 -2.75 12.10
N ILE A 156 7.35 -2.41 11.90
CA ILE A 156 6.33 -3.27 11.33
C ILE A 156 5.88 -2.70 9.98
N ASN A 157 6.06 -3.48 8.92
CA ASN A 157 5.57 -3.14 7.59
C ASN A 157 4.10 -3.55 7.45
N VAL A 158 3.20 -2.59 7.43
CA VAL A 158 1.76 -2.78 7.20
C VAL A 158 1.46 -2.54 5.72
N HIS A 159 1.91 -3.44 4.85
CA HIS A 159 1.68 -3.33 3.41
C HIS A 159 0.21 -3.46 3.00
N THR A 160 -0.63 -4.07 3.82
CA THR A 160 -2.08 -4.12 3.62
C THR A 160 -2.78 -3.22 4.63
N ILE A 161 -3.30 -2.08 4.14
CA ILE A 161 -4.01 -1.09 4.98
C ILE A 161 -5.45 -1.53 5.25
N LYS A 162 -6.03 -2.28 4.30
CA LYS A 162 -7.38 -2.83 4.41
C LYS A 162 -7.48 -4.16 3.64
N PRO A 163 -7.86 -5.27 4.32
CA PRO A 163 -8.03 -5.37 5.77
C PRO A 163 -6.70 -5.17 6.52
N ILE A 164 -6.74 -4.53 7.68
CA ILE A 164 -5.56 -4.40 8.52
C ILE A 164 -5.31 -5.70 9.30
N ASP A 165 -4.06 -6.04 9.58
CA ASP A 165 -3.71 -7.11 10.51
C ASP A 165 -3.97 -6.67 11.95
N ALA A 166 -5.21 -6.88 12.39
CA ALA A 166 -5.64 -6.45 13.72
C ALA A 166 -4.90 -7.21 14.84
N ALA A 167 -4.52 -8.47 14.62
CA ALA A 167 -3.75 -9.22 15.59
C ALA A 167 -2.39 -8.56 15.84
N CYS A 168 -1.64 -8.30 14.78
CA CYS A 168 -0.33 -7.65 14.85
C CYS A 168 -0.39 -6.24 15.46
N VAL A 169 -1.49 -5.51 15.29
CA VAL A 169 -1.64 -4.15 15.85
C VAL A 169 -2.00 -4.15 17.33
N THR A 170 -2.59 -5.23 17.85
CA THR A 170 -3.10 -5.32 19.24
C THR A 170 -2.19 -6.11 20.17
N GLU A 171 -1.22 -6.82 19.66
CA GLU A 171 -0.15 -7.51 20.40
C GLU A 171 0.99 -6.56 20.78
#